data_aa7c14093837cd35d78aa531d03e1099
#
_entry.id   aa7c14093837cd35d78aa531d03e1099
#
_cell.length_a   1.000
_cell.length_b   1.000
_cell.length_c   1.000
_cell.angle_alpha   90.00
_cell.angle_beta   90.00
_cell.angle_gamma   90.00
#
_symmetry.space_group_name_H-M   'P 1'
#
loop_
_entity.id
_entity.type
_entity.pdbx_description
1 polymer ?
#
loop_
_entity_poly.entity_id
_entity_poly.type
_entity_poly.pdbx_seq_one_letter_code
_entity_poly.pdbx_strand_id
1 'polypeptide(L)'
;MTGRLDTYKINGVNQLLTPIKSNFWRAPTDNDYGNQMPERLIKWKQASYEQHLESFEIKKDDNGYNILTTYYLPSIKGYSILEYHISPNGSLLITNKLYFKGEQFGNEIPRIGTSFQLNSLFDYVEWYGRGPHENYIDRKESAFMGYYTKRISEMKFEYARPQENGTRIDTKKLILKDEKGKGIIFEGLPKFSFSIHQNSIEDYDGGIEKAQKHLNDIKPKDLIQVIIDKKQMGVGGDDSWGA
;
A
#
# COMPACT_ATOMS: atom_id res chain seq x y z
N MET A 1 -21.56 6.78 -7.80
CA MET A 1 -21.19 5.90 -6.67
C MET A 1 -19.93 5.16 -7.06
N THR A 2 -18.89 5.17 -6.23
CA THR A 2 -17.59 4.54 -6.56
C THR A 2 -17.46 3.12 -6.03
N GLY A 3 -18.35 2.71 -5.13
CA GLY A 3 -18.29 1.42 -4.43
C GLY A 3 -17.13 1.28 -3.43
N ARG A 4 -16.38 2.35 -3.18
CA ARG A 4 -15.22 2.35 -2.27
C ARG A 4 -15.60 2.83 -0.89
N LEU A 5 -14.87 2.35 0.12
CA LEU A 5 -14.92 2.92 1.45
C LEU A 5 -14.20 4.28 1.43
N ASP A 6 -14.96 5.35 1.41
CA ASP A 6 -14.47 6.74 1.33
C ASP A 6 -14.59 7.49 2.67
N THR A 7 -15.30 6.92 3.63
CA THR A 7 -15.52 7.52 4.93
C THR A 7 -15.40 6.45 6.03
N TYR A 8 -14.49 6.67 6.97
CA TYR A 8 -14.36 5.89 8.19
C TYR A 8 -14.24 6.85 9.38
N LYS A 9 -15.28 6.93 10.18
CA LYS A 9 -15.36 7.90 11.29
C LYS A 9 -15.07 7.26 12.64
N ILE A 10 -14.16 7.87 13.39
CA ILE A 10 -13.90 7.57 14.79
C ILE A 10 -14.30 8.80 15.60
N ASN A 11 -15.25 8.64 16.54
CA ASN A 11 -15.79 9.75 17.32
C ASN A 11 -16.26 10.95 16.48
N GLY A 12 -16.90 10.66 15.32
CA GLY A 12 -17.43 11.67 14.41
C GLY A 12 -16.40 12.27 13.44
N VAL A 13 -15.11 12.03 13.63
CA VAL A 13 -14.03 12.54 12.76
C VAL A 13 -13.71 11.53 11.68
N ASN A 14 -13.83 11.93 10.41
CA ASN A 14 -13.40 11.07 9.29
C ASN A 14 -11.88 10.91 9.29
N GLN A 15 -11.41 9.69 9.23
CA GLN A 15 -9.99 9.34 9.22
C GLN A 15 -9.43 9.28 7.79
N LEU A 16 -10.28 8.95 6.80
CA LEU A 16 -9.84 8.80 5.41
C LEU A 16 -9.81 10.15 4.70
N LEU A 17 -8.70 10.44 4.02
CA LEU A 17 -8.58 11.52 3.02
C LEU A 17 -8.88 11.00 1.62
N THR A 18 -8.48 9.76 1.33
CA THR A 18 -8.80 9.09 0.07
C THR A 18 -9.41 7.72 0.32
N PRO A 19 -10.28 7.24 -0.58
CA PRO A 19 -10.86 5.91 -0.48
C PRO A 19 -9.80 4.81 -0.47
N ILE A 20 -10.11 3.69 0.21
CA ILE A 20 -9.30 2.47 0.14
C ILE A 20 -9.44 1.89 -1.28
N LYS A 21 -8.31 1.69 -1.95
CA LYS A 21 -8.25 1.10 -3.29
C LYS A 21 -7.22 -0.03 -3.38
N SER A 22 -7.45 -0.96 -4.30
CA SER A 22 -6.42 -1.94 -4.66
C SER A 22 -5.23 -1.25 -5.31
N ASN A 23 -4.03 -1.68 -4.96
CA ASN A 23 -2.80 -1.12 -5.48
C ASN A 23 -1.87 -2.22 -5.99
N PHE A 24 -1.41 -2.07 -7.23
CA PHE A 24 -0.54 -3.01 -7.93
C PHE A 24 0.77 -2.38 -8.36
N TRP A 25 0.99 -1.10 -7.99
CA TRP A 25 2.14 -0.31 -8.41
C TRP A 25 2.95 0.21 -7.23
N ARG A 26 4.25 0.36 -7.45
CA ARG A 26 5.18 1.07 -6.57
C ARG A 26 5.96 2.12 -7.36
N ALA A 27 6.52 3.11 -6.69
CA ALA A 27 7.48 4.00 -7.28
C ALA A 27 8.71 3.19 -7.73
N PRO A 28 9.15 3.29 -9.00
CA PRO A 28 10.28 2.51 -9.48
C PRO A 28 11.56 2.83 -8.73
N THR A 29 12.33 1.80 -8.38
CA THR A 29 13.69 1.94 -7.87
C THR A 29 14.70 2.19 -8.99
N ASP A 30 15.94 2.55 -8.65
CA ASP A 30 17.01 2.65 -9.64
C ASP A 30 17.23 1.31 -10.37
N ASN A 31 17.10 0.19 -9.66
CA ASN A 31 17.18 -1.16 -10.26
C ASN A 31 15.98 -1.45 -11.16
N ASP A 32 14.79 -1.00 -10.81
CA ASP A 32 13.60 -1.13 -11.67
C ASP A 32 13.78 -0.38 -12.99
N TYR A 33 14.43 0.78 -12.98
CA TYR A 33 14.79 1.48 -14.21
C TYR A 33 15.84 0.71 -15.02
N GLY A 34 16.82 0.08 -14.37
CA GLY A 34 17.83 -0.74 -15.02
C GLY A 34 17.23 -1.91 -15.81
N ASN A 35 16.17 -2.53 -15.29
CA ASN A 35 15.47 -3.64 -15.95
C ASN A 35 14.22 -3.23 -16.74
N GLN A 36 14.03 -1.92 -16.97
CA GLN A 36 12.92 -1.35 -17.74
C GLN A 36 11.53 -1.65 -17.14
N MET A 37 11.43 -1.89 -15.83
CA MET A 37 10.16 -2.20 -15.17
C MET A 37 9.08 -1.14 -15.43
N PRO A 38 9.36 0.19 -15.41
CA PRO A 38 8.36 1.21 -15.66
C PRO A 38 7.65 1.08 -17.01
N GLU A 39 8.34 0.63 -18.05
CA GLU A 39 7.75 0.40 -19.37
C GLU A 39 7.10 -0.99 -19.43
N ARG A 40 7.85 -2.02 -19.06
CA ARG A 40 7.48 -3.42 -19.17
C ARG A 40 6.25 -3.77 -18.35
N LEU A 41 6.07 -3.13 -17.19
CA LEU A 41 4.98 -3.38 -16.24
C LEU A 41 3.99 -2.21 -16.10
N ILE A 42 4.01 -1.24 -17.02
CA ILE A 42 3.15 -0.03 -16.99
C ILE A 42 1.65 -0.37 -16.84
N LYS A 43 1.21 -1.49 -17.37
CA LYS A 43 -0.17 -1.96 -17.24
C LYS A 43 -0.63 -2.10 -15.78
N TRP A 44 0.28 -2.40 -14.85
CA TRP A 44 -0.04 -2.50 -13.43
C TRP A 44 -0.21 -1.12 -12.76
N LYS A 45 0.54 -0.12 -13.24
CA LYS A 45 0.29 1.27 -12.85
C LYS A 45 -1.11 1.68 -13.29
N GLN A 46 -1.45 1.45 -14.55
CA GLN A 46 -2.79 1.73 -15.07
C GLN A 46 -3.87 0.97 -14.27
N ALA A 47 -3.68 -0.31 -13.98
CA ALA A 47 -4.62 -1.10 -13.18
C ALA A 47 -4.81 -0.56 -11.74
N SER A 48 -3.83 0.15 -11.20
CA SER A 48 -3.95 0.80 -9.88
C SER A 48 -4.79 2.07 -9.92
N TYR A 49 -4.84 2.77 -11.05
CA TYR A 49 -5.52 4.06 -11.20
C TYR A 49 -6.84 3.95 -11.96
N GLU A 50 -6.95 3.06 -12.93
CA GLU A 50 -8.12 2.86 -13.79
C GLU A 50 -8.90 1.62 -13.33
N GLN A 51 -9.76 1.80 -12.33
CA GLN A 51 -10.59 0.76 -11.75
C GLN A 51 -12.06 1.11 -11.96
N HIS A 52 -12.74 0.40 -12.83
CA HIS A 52 -14.14 0.64 -13.19
C HIS A 52 -15.07 -0.22 -12.34
N LEU A 53 -16.01 0.40 -11.63
CA LEU A 53 -16.99 -0.33 -10.84
C LEU A 53 -17.84 -1.23 -11.74
N GLU A 54 -17.79 -2.54 -11.50
CA GLU A 54 -18.56 -3.56 -12.21
C GLU A 54 -19.79 -3.99 -11.41
N SER A 55 -19.60 -4.25 -10.12
CA SER A 55 -20.70 -4.62 -9.23
C SER A 55 -20.46 -4.17 -7.79
N PHE A 56 -21.58 -4.00 -7.08
CA PHE A 56 -21.60 -3.60 -5.69
C PHE A 56 -22.77 -4.29 -4.99
N GLU A 57 -22.48 -5.04 -3.92
CA GLU A 57 -23.46 -5.74 -3.11
C GLU A 57 -23.25 -5.41 -1.63
N ILE A 58 -24.36 -5.24 -0.91
CA ILE A 58 -24.38 -5.15 0.55
C ILE A 58 -25.33 -6.22 1.08
N LYS A 59 -24.83 -7.01 2.03
CA LYS A 59 -25.63 -8.00 2.77
C LYS A 59 -25.46 -7.76 4.26
N LYS A 60 -26.56 -7.75 4.99
CA LYS A 60 -26.57 -7.71 6.45
C LYS A 60 -26.87 -9.10 6.98
N ASP A 61 -26.15 -9.53 8.00
CA ASP A 61 -26.40 -10.72 8.78
C ASP A 61 -26.28 -10.44 10.28
N ASP A 62 -26.37 -11.46 11.12
CA ASP A 62 -26.28 -11.31 12.59
C ASP A 62 -24.88 -10.88 13.05
N ASN A 63 -23.85 -11.06 12.22
CA ASN A 63 -22.45 -10.72 12.50
C ASN A 63 -22.05 -9.34 11.98
N GLY A 64 -22.94 -8.62 11.26
CA GLY A 64 -22.68 -7.28 10.77
C GLY A 64 -23.07 -7.06 9.32
N TYR A 65 -22.22 -6.34 8.59
CA TYR A 65 -22.42 -6.04 7.17
C TYR A 65 -21.30 -6.60 6.33
N ASN A 66 -21.67 -7.31 5.26
CA ASN A 66 -20.75 -7.79 4.23
C ASN A 66 -20.96 -6.94 2.98
N ILE A 67 -19.90 -6.30 2.51
CA ILE A 67 -19.89 -5.46 1.31
C ILE A 67 -18.94 -6.10 0.32
N LEU A 68 -19.42 -6.39 -0.87
CA LEU A 68 -18.62 -6.93 -1.97
C LEU A 68 -18.60 -5.91 -3.10
N THR A 69 -17.41 -5.50 -3.51
CA THR A 69 -17.22 -4.58 -4.61
C THR A 69 -16.26 -5.18 -5.63
N THR A 70 -16.69 -5.26 -6.88
CA THR A 70 -15.88 -5.75 -7.99
C THR A 70 -15.56 -4.60 -8.93
N TYR A 71 -14.29 -4.47 -9.27
CA TYR A 71 -13.79 -3.50 -10.24
C TYR A 71 -13.18 -4.21 -11.44
N TYR A 72 -13.58 -3.82 -12.63
CA TYR A 72 -12.90 -4.20 -13.85
C TYR A 72 -11.63 -3.36 -14.04
N LEU A 73 -10.53 -4.00 -14.43
CA LEU A 73 -9.21 -3.42 -14.64
C LEU A 73 -8.86 -3.54 -16.14
N PRO A 74 -9.13 -2.52 -16.97
CA PRO A 74 -9.03 -2.62 -18.43
C PRO A 74 -7.63 -2.99 -18.91
N SER A 75 -6.59 -2.37 -18.34
CA SER A 75 -5.19 -2.55 -18.75
C SER A 75 -4.66 -3.97 -18.62
N ILE A 76 -5.26 -4.76 -17.74
CA ILE A 76 -4.88 -6.16 -17.49
C ILE A 76 -6.01 -7.14 -17.81
N LYS A 77 -7.17 -6.67 -18.29
CA LYS A 77 -8.37 -7.47 -18.56
C LYS A 77 -8.74 -8.38 -17.38
N GLY A 78 -8.58 -7.86 -16.16
CA GLY A 78 -8.77 -8.56 -14.90
C GLY A 78 -9.77 -7.85 -14.00
N TYR A 79 -9.94 -8.38 -12.81
CA TYR A 79 -10.85 -7.85 -11.80
C TYR A 79 -10.16 -7.72 -10.45
N SER A 80 -10.40 -6.62 -9.76
CA SER A 80 -10.09 -6.45 -8.36
C SER A 80 -11.37 -6.55 -7.55
N ILE A 81 -11.35 -7.36 -6.50
CA ILE A 81 -12.49 -7.57 -5.62
C ILE A 81 -12.07 -7.12 -4.22
N LEU A 82 -12.79 -6.13 -3.68
CA LEU A 82 -12.69 -5.69 -2.31
C LEU A 82 -13.90 -6.19 -1.53
N GLU A 83 -13.63 -7.02 -0.53
CA GLU A 83 -14.64 -7.50 0.42
C GLU A 83 -14.42 -6.79 1.75
N TYR A 84 -15.47 -6.20 2.30
CA TYR A 84 -15.46 -5.58 3.62
C TYR A 84 -16.44 -6.33 4.52
N HIS A 85 -16.00 -6.72 5.70
CA HIS A 85 -16.88 -7.17 6.75
C HIS A 85 -16.80 -6.19 7.91
N ILE A 86 -17.93 -5.56 8.23
CA ILE A 86 -18.05 -4.58 9.32
C ILE A 86 -18.77 -5.25 10.47
N SER A 87 -18.05 -5.55 11.53
CA SER A 87 -18.60 -6.19 12.72
C SER A 87 -19.34 -5.19 13.63
N PRO A 88 -20.26 -5.66 14.49
CA PRO A 88 -21.03 -4.79 15.40
C PRO A 88 -20.16 -4.00 16.38
N ASN A 89 -18.95 -4.46 16.70
CA ASN A 89 -17.99 -3.75 17.55
C ASN A 89 -17.21 -2.66 16.81
N GLY A 90 -17.49 -2.44 15.51
CA GLY A 90 -16.82 -1.45 14.67
C GLY A 90 -15.52 -1.92 14.02
N SER A 91 -15.10 -3.18 14.22
CA SER A 91 -13.95 -3.72 13.49
C SER A 91 -14.28 -3.91 12.01
N LEU A 92 -13.27 -3.71 11.16
CA LEU A 92 -13.38 -3.81 9.70
C LEU A 92 -12.37 -4.83 9.18
N LEU A 93 -12.85 -5.94 8.66
CA LEU A 93 -12.02 -6.88 7.90
C LEU A 93 -12.05 -6.49 6.42
N ILE A 94 -10.88 -6.37 5.81
CA ILE A 94 -10.73 -6.07 4.39
C ILE A 94 -10.03 -7.23 3.71
N THR A 95 -10.65 -7.78 2.67
CA THR A 95 -10.02 -8.78 1.80
C THR A 95 -9.90 -8.21 0.40
N ASN A 96 -8.68 -8.18 -0.13
CA ASN A 96 -8.39 -7.75 -1.49
C ASN A 96 -7.99 -8.96 -2.33
N LYS A 97 -8.70 -9.19 -3.44
CA LYS A 97 -8.46 -10.29 -4.37
C LYS A 97 -8.24 -9.75 -5.78
N LEU A 98 -7.28 -10.33 -6.49
CA LEU A 98 -7.06 -10.09 -7.91
C LEU A 98 -7.46 -11.35 -8.68
N TYR A 99 -8.30 -11.19 -9.70
CA TYR A 99 -8.84 -12.29 -10.48
C TYR A 99 -8.70 -12.03 -11.99
N PHE A 100 -8.37 -13.06 -12.75
CA PHE A 100 -8.27 -13.04 -14.22
C PHE A 100 -9.23 -14.04 -14.83
N LYS A 101 -9.87 -13.65 -15.96
CA LYS A 101 -10.59 -14.57 -16.84
C LYS A 101 -9.65 -14.93 -18.00
N GLY A 102 -9.14 -16.17 -18.02
CA GLY A 102 -8.29 -16.67 -19.10
C GLY A 102 -6.80 -16.73 -18.76
N GLU A 103 -5.93 -16.60 -19.76
CA GLU A 103 -4.49 -16.71 -19.58
C GLU A 103 -3.92 -15.60 -18.69
N GLN A 104 -3.01 -15.98 -17.79
CA GLN A 104 -2.34 -15.05 -16.90
C GLN A 104 -1.36 -14.15 -17.67
N PHE A 105 -1.41 -12.85 -17.37
CA PHE A 105 -0.46 -11.88 -17.89
C PHE A 105 0.87 -11.97 -17.15
N GLY A 106 1.79 -12.80 -17.63
CA GLY A 106 3.16 -12.86 -17.12
C GLY A 106 3.25 -13.18 -15.62
N ASN A 107 4.44 -13.45 -15.15
CA ASN A 107 4.67 -13.90 -13.78
C ASN A 107 4.97 -12.75 -12.79
N GLU A 108 5.00 -11.49 -13.26
CA GLU A 108 5.45 -10.37 -12.45
C GLU A 108 4.33 -9.36 -12.18
N ILE A 109 4.09 -9.11 -10.92
CA ILE A 109 3.22 -8.05 -10.43
C ILE A 109 4.05 -7.20 -9.45
N PRO A 110 4.23 -5.90 -9.71
CA PRO A 110 5.08 -5.07 -8.86
C PRO A 110 4.66 -5.09 -7.40
N ARG A 111 3.34 -5.08 -7.14
CA ARG A 111 2.76 -5.06 -5.80
C ARG A 111 1.36 -5.65 -5.82
N ILE A 112 0.95 -6.31 -4.75
CA ILE A 112 -0.44 -6.69 -4.48
C ILE A 112 -0.80 -6.21 -3.09
N GLY A 113 -1.65 -5.21 -3.02
CA GLY A 113 -2.07 -4.61 -1.75
C GLY A 113 -3.18 -3.61 -1.88
N THR A 114 -3.32 -2.78 -0.87
CA THR A 114 -4.22 -1.64 -0.80
C THR A 114 -3.46 -0.36 -0.51
N SER A 115 -3.98 0.75 -1.00
CA SER A 115 -3.43 2.08 -0.77
C SER A 115 -4.55 3.06 -0.45
N PHE A 116 -4.33 3.91 0.54
CA PHE A 116 -5.23 4.97 0.96
C PHE A 116 -4.48 6.04 1.75
N GLN A 117 -5.12 7.18 1.95
CA GLN A 117 -4.55 8.27 2.73
C GLN A 117 -5.41 8.54 3.96
N LEU A 118 -4.76 8.78 5.08
CA LEU A 118 -5.37 9.22 6.34
C LEU A 118 -5.04 10.70 6.58
N ASN A 119 -5.87 11.32 7.43
CA ASN A 119 -5.54 12.62 8.00
C ASN A 119 -4.24 12.54 8.79
N SER A 120 -3.50 13.64 8.84
CA SER A 120 -2.23 13.79 9.58
C SER A 120 -2.42 13.90 11.11
N LEU A 121 -3.37 13.16 11.66
CA LEU A 121 -3.71 13.16 13.09
C LEU A 121 -2.83 12.24 13.93
N PHE A 122 -1.99 11.45 13.27
CA PHE A 122 -1.13 10.46 13.94
C PHE A 122 0.32 10.90 13.86
N ASP A 123 1.07 10.64 14.94
CA ASP A 123 2.48 11.04 15.08
C ASP A 123 3.42 9.84 15.04
N TYR A 124 2.92 8.68 15.53
CA TYR A 124 3.73 7.49 15.76
C TYR A 124 3.22 6.29 15.01
N VAL A 125 4.17 5.47 14.61
CA VAL A 125 3.98 4.12 14.07
C VAL A 125 4.57 3.13 15.06
N GLU A 126 3.76 2.19 15.53
CA GLU A 126 4.21 1.02 16.28
C GLU A 126 3.92 -0.24 15.48
N TRP A 127 4.84 -1.20 15.48
CA TRP A 127 4.58 -2.47 14.82
C TRP A 127 5.25 -3.66 15.47
N TYR A 128 4.63 -4.81 15.32
CA TYR A 128 5.24 -6.11 15.57
C TYR A 128 5.49 -6.78 14.23
N GLY A 129 6.75 -6.85 13.83
CA GLY A 129 7.20 -7.31 12.53
C GLY A 129 8.71 -7.18 12.39
N ARG A 130 9.24 -7.24 11.14
CA ARG A 130 10.66 -6.98 10.90
C ARG A 130 10.97 -5.49 10.99
N GLY A 131 12.15 -5.18 11.54
CA GLY A 131 12.62 -3.80 11.72
C GLY A 131 14.00 -3.74 12.37
N PRO A 132 14.40 -2.54 12.85
CA PRO A 132 13.70 -1.24 12.84
C PRO A 132 13.76 -0.49 11.50
N HIS A 133 14.70 -0.85 10.61
CA HIS A 133 14.87 -0.22 9.30
C HIS A 133 13.94 -0.84 8.26
N GLU A 134 13.85 -0.20 7.09
CA GLU A 134 13.12 -0.75 5.95
C GLU A 134 13.70 -2.10 5.54
N ASN A 135 12.85 -2.97 5.06
CA ASN A 135 13.25 -4.29 4.61
C ASN A 135 12.26 -4.81 3.55
N TYR A 136 12.78 -5.64 2.64
CA TYR A 136 12.08 -6.16 1.48
C TYR A 136 12.32 -7.68 1.40
N ILE A 137 11.58 -8.38 0.56
CA ILE A 137 11.65 -9.85 0.49
C ILE A 137 13.06 -10.37 0.18
N ASP A 138 13.81 -9.61 -0.59
CA ASP A 138 15.20 -9.89 -1.00
C ASP A 138 16.27 -9.18 -0.13
N ARG A 139 15.83 -8.34 0.83
CA ARG A 139 16.71 -7.59 1.73
C ARG A 139 16.10 -7.52 3.14
N LYS A 140 16.07 -8.62 3.83
CA LYS A 140 15.40 -8.75 5.14
C LYS A 140 16.25 -9.34 6.26
N GLU A 141 17.40 -9.93 5.95
CA GLU A 141 18.16 -10.73 6.93
C GLU A 141 18.74 -9.89 8.05
N SER A 142 19.00 -8.60 7.82
CA SER A 142 19.44 -7.65 8.84
C SER A 142 18.29 -7.06 9.68
N ALA A 143 17.03 -7.34 9.33
CA ALA A 143 15.86 -6.86 10.05
C ALA A 143 15.24 -8.00 10.87
N PHE A 144 15.26 -7.83 12.19
CA PHE A 144 14.79 -8.86 13.12
C PHE A 144 13.33 -8.68 13.48
N MET A 145 12.67 -9.78 13.85
CA MET A 145 11.30 -9.73 14.39
C MET A 145 11.32 -9.08 15.78
N GLY A 146 10.47 -8.10 15.99
CA GLY A 146 10.40 -7.37 17.26
C GLY A 146 9.25 -6.38 17.32
N TYR A 147 9.15 -5.71 18.47
CA TYR A 147 8.29 -4.54 18.65
C TYR A 147 9.11 -3.27 18.44
N TYR A 148 8.61 -2.42 17.59
CA TYR A 148 9.29 -1.17 17.22
C TYR A 148 8.33 0.00 17.27
N THR A 149 8.89 1.17 17.55
CA THR A 149 8.18 2.46 17.52
C THR A 149 9.04 3.49 16.81
N LYS A 150 8.42 4.28 15.92
CA LYS A 150 9.05 5.43 15.27
C LYS A 150 8.05 6.56 15.09
N ARG A 151 8.53 7.78 14.90
CA ARG A 151 7.71 8.86 14.37
C ARG A 151 7.42 8.59 12.88
N ILE A 152 6.26 9.05 12.40
CA ILE A 152 5.88 8.89 10.98
C ILE A 152 6.93 9.56 10.07
N SER A 153 7.48 10.69 10.48
CA SER A 153 8.55 11.40 9.74
C SER A 153 9.83 10.60 9.57
N GLU A 154 10.08 9.60 10.43
CA GLU A 154 11.27 8.74 10.41
C GLU A 154 11.06 7.42 9.65
N MET A 155 9.86 7.23 9.07
CA MET A 155 9.54 5.98 8.38
C MET A 155 10.12 5.89 6.97
N LYS A 156 10.35 7.03 6.32
CA LYS A 156 11.01 7.10 5.01
C LYS A 156 12.50 6.79 5.11
N PHE A 157 13.05 6.24 4.03
CA PHE A 157 14.49 6.17 3.83
C PHE A 157 14.93 7.23 2.81
N GLU A 158 16.01 7.94 3.08
CA GLU A 158 16.48 9.07 2.29
C GLU A 158 17.47 8.61 1.20
N TYR A 159 16.95 7.94 0.17
CA TYR A 159 17.74 7.66 -1.03
C TYR A 159 18.09 8.95 -1.78
N ALA A 160 19.22 8.95 -2.49
CA ALA A 160 19.63 10.10 -3.30
C ALA A 160 18.56 10.54 -4.32
N ARG A 161 17.76 9.58 -4.81
CA ARG A 161 16.61 9.82 -5.69
C ARG A 161 15.34 9.34 -5.05
N PRO A 162 14.21 10.05 -5.28
CA PRO A 162 12.88 9.56 -4.93
C PRO A 162 12.60 8.22 -5.60
N GLN A 163 12.24 7.23 -4.82
CA GLN A 163 11.93 5.88 -5.27
C GLN A 163 11.16 5.13 -4.18
N GLU A 164 10.76 3.89 -4.43
CA GLU A 164 10.17 3.03 -3.41
C GLU A 164 11.08 2.95 -2.20
N ASN A 165 10.49 3.19 -1.02
CA ASN A 165 11.22 3.12 0.24
C ASN A 165 10.28 2.85 1.42
N GLY A 166 10.86 2.59 2.58
CA GLY A 166 10.12 2.58 3.84
C GLY A 166 9.28 1.34 4.11
N THR A 167 9.34 0.30 3.29
CA THR A 167 8.58 -0.93 3.53
C THR A 167 9.14 -1.73 4.72
N ARG A 168 8.23 -2.33 5.52
CA ARG A 168 8.51 -3.34 6.55
C ARG A 168 7.67 -4.57 6.26
N ILE A 169 8.32 -5.72 6.10
CA ILE A 169 7.67 -6.99 5.80
C ILE A 169 7.46 -7.84 7.06
N ASP A 170 6.72 -8.94 6.90
CA ASP A 170 6.42 -9.90 7.97
C ASP A 170 5.75 -9.26 9.19
N THR A 171 4.99 -8.18 8.98
CA THR A 171 4.27 -7.48 10.06
C THR A 171 2.98 -8.21 10.40
N LYS A 172 2.76 -8.41 11.69
CA LYS A 172 1.50 -9.00 12.21
C LYS A 172 0.56 -7.94 12.74
N LYS A 173 1.11 -6.87 13.31
CA LYS A 173 0.36 -5.78 13.91
C LYS A 173 1.03 -4.45 13.61
N LEU A 174 0.24 -3.46 13.23
CA LEU A 174 0.64 -2.08 13.00
C LEU A 174 -0.34 -1.18 13.72
N ILE A 175 0.16 -0.17 14.41
CA ILE A 175 -0.64 0.83 15.10
C ILE A 175 -0.17 2.21 14.65
N LEU A 176 -1.11 3.03 14.18
CA LEU A 176 -0.89 4.46 14.00
C LEU A 176 -1.57 5.18 15.17
N LYS A 177 -0.85 5.99 15.92
CA LYS A 177 -1.38 6.68 17.09
C LYS A 177 -0.94 8.14 17.20
N ASP A 178 -1.78 8.95 17.81
CA ASP A 178 -1.48 10.32 18.21
C ASP A 178 -0.62 10.35 19.49
N GLU A 179 -0.20 11.56 19.91
CA GLU A 179 0.55 11.76 21.15
C GLU A 179 -0.22 11.34 22.42
N LYS A 180 -1.55 11.24 22.35
CA LYS A 180 -2.41 10.79 23.47
C LYS A 180 -2.63 9.28 23.47
N GLY A 181 -2.02 8.55 22.51
CA GLY A 181 -2.15 7.10 22.40
C GLY A 181 -3.43 6.63 21.72
N LYS A 182 -4.27 7.52 21.16
CA LYS A 182 -5.43 7.14 20.36
C LYS A 182 -5.01 6.85 18.95
N GLY A 183 -5.59 5.81 18.32
CA GLY A 183 -5.15 5.44 17.00
C GLY A 183 -5.96 4.36 16.33
N ILE A 184 -5.39 3.86 15.23
CA ILE A 184 -5.94 2.79 14.40
C ILE A 184 -4.98 1.61 14.44
N ILE A 185 -5.55 0.41 14.61
CA ILE A 185 -4.81 -0.85 14.62
C ILE A 185 -5.08 -1.58 13.31
N PHE A 186 -4.04 -2.07 12.68
CA PHE A 186 -4.09 -2.99 11.54
C PHE A 186 -3.49 -4.33 11.95
N GLU A 187 -4.21 -5.41 11.69
CA GLU A 187 -3.76 -6.77 12.00
C GLU A 187 -3.78 -7.62 10.74
N GLY A 188 -2.73 -8.40 10.54
CA GLY A 188 -2.57 -9.27 9.38
C GLY A 188 -3.06 -10.69 9.64
N LEU A 189 -3.65 -11.31 8.61
CA LEU A 189 -4.11 -12.69 8.62
C LEU A 189 -3.34 -13.52 7.58
N PRO A 190 -2.19 -14.12 7.89
CA PRO A 190 -1.46 -14.07 9.18
C PRO A 190 -0.49 -12.89 9.32
N LYS A 191 -0.11 -12.25 8.21
CA LYS A 191 0.85 -11.14 8.14
C LYS A 191 0.74 -10.35 6.85
N PHE A 192 1.30 -9.14 6.85
CA PHE A 192 1.34 -8.22 5.72
C PHE A 192 2.69 -7.47 5.68
N SER A 193 2.90 -6.70 4.63
CA SER A 193 3.92 -5.68 4.55
C SER A 193 3.27 -4.30 4.59
N PHE A 194 3.97 -3.30 5.10
CA PHE A 194 3.43 -1.94 5.11
C PHE A 194 4.47 -0.89 4.78
N SER A 195 4.00 0.23 4.27
CA SER A 195 4.76 1.49 4.16
C SER A 195 3.88 2.63 4.66
N ILE A 196 4.49 3.56 5.40
CA ILE A 196 3.84 4.77 5.94
C ILE A 196 4.68 5.97 5.56
N HIS A 197 4.06 6.95 4.90
CA HIS A 197 4.73 8.17 4.41
C HIS A 197 3.89 9.41 4.62
N GLN A 198 4.54 10.58 4.70
CA GLN A 198 3.91 11.90 4.60
C GLN A 198 3.90 12.43 3.15
N ASN A 199 4.07 11.54 2.18
CA ASN A 199 4.07 11.81 0.76
C ASN A 199 3.32 10.70 0.03
N SER A 200 2.69 11.01 -1.09
CA SER A 200 2.03 10.02 -1.91
C SER A 200 3.02 9.18 -2.73
N ILE A 201 2.55 8.05 -3.28
CA ILE A 201 3.37 7.21 -4.18
C ILE A 201 3.87 8.03 -5.38
N GLU A 202 3.02 8.92 -5.90
CA GLU A 202 3.30 9.76 -7.07
C GLU A 202 4.44 10.76 -6.82
N ASP A 203 4.66 11.17 -5.57
CA ASP A 203 5.78 12.04 -5.22
C ASP A 203 7.13 11.35 -5.45
N TYR A 204 7.18 10.04 -5.21
CA TYR A 204 8.37 9.20 -5.37
C TYR A 204 8.50 8.60 -6.78
N ASP A 205 7.42 8.57 -7.56
CA ASP A 205 7.40 7.98 -8.90
C ASP A 205 7.99 8.94 -9.94
N GLY A 206 9.14 8.58 -10.51
CA GLY A 206 9.83 9.36 -11.55
C GLY A 206 9.25 9.20 -12.96
N GLY A 207 8.19 8.39 -13.13
CA GLY A 207 7.63 8.09 -14.45
C GLY A 207 8.50 7.13 -15.27
N ILE A 208 8.19 6.98 -16.55
CA ILE A 208 8.93 6.11 -17.46
C ILE A 208 10.35 6.64 -17.71
N GLU A 209 10.48 7.95 -17.92
CA GLU A 209 11.72 8.60 -18.32
C GLU A 209 12.66 8.91 -17.13
N LYS A 210 12.36 8.40 -15.93
CA LYS A 210 13.17 8.62 -14.72
C LYS A 210 13.41 10.10 -14.46
N ALA A 211 12.35 10.85 -14.12
CA ALA A 211 12.44 12.28 -13.84
C ALA A 211 13.62 12.63 -12.90
N GLN A 212 14.35 13.67 -13.24
CA GLN A 212 15.51 14.15 -12.47
C GLN A 212 15.02 14.92 -11.24
N LYS A 213 14.60 14.19 -10.20
CA LYS A 213 14.21 14.74 -8.90
C LYS A 213 15.24 14.38 -7.85
N HIS A 214 15.43 15.25 -6.89
CA HIS A 214 16.18 14.99 -5.66
C HIS A 214 15.20 14.81 -4.50
N LEU A 215 15.60 14.06 -3.48
CA LEU A 215 14.74 13.84 -2.31
C LEU A 215 14.37 15.17 -1.62
N ASN A 216 15.27 16.16 -1.63
CA ASN A 216 15.01 17.48 -1.06
C ASN A 216 13.89 18.26 -1.78
N ASP A 217 13.51 17.87 -3.00
CA ASP A 217 12.40 18.46 -3.74
C ASP A 217 11.05 17.97 -3.22
N ILE A 218 11.04 16.85 -2.47
CA ILE A 218 9.84 16.26 -1.90
C ILE A 218 9.63 16.78 -0.48
N LYS A 219 8.65 17.67 -0.32
CA LYS A 219 8.27 18.20 0.99
C LYS A 219 7.16 17.33 1.61
N PRO A 220 7.20 17.10 2.93
CA PRO A 220 6.09 16.44 3.62
C PRO A 220 4.77 17.16 3.38
N LYS A 221 3.71 16.39 3.19
CA LYS A 221 2.33 16.86 2.99
C LYS A 221 1.52 16.61 4.25
N ASP A 222 0.39 17.32 4.37
CA ASP A 222 -0.56 17.14 5.47
C ASP A 222 -1.45 15.90 5.22
N LEU A 223 -0.81 14.74 5.10
CA LEU A 223 -1.43 13.45 4.91
C LEU A 223 -0.55 12.33 5.45
N ILE A 224 -1.16 11.18 5.68
CA ILE A 224 -0.45 9.94 5.93
C ILE A 224 -0.83 8.94 4.85
N GLN A 225 0.09 8.66 3.93
CA GLN A 225 -0.05 7.59 2.95
C GLN A 225 0.14 6.25 3.66
N VAL A 226 -0.88 5.41 3.59
CA VAL A 226 -0.86 4.03 4.11
C VAL A 226 -0.88 3.06 2.94
N ILE A 227 0.06 2.14 2.93
CA ILE A 227 0.13 1.05 1.97
C ILE A 227 0.21 -0.25 2.76
N ILE A 228 -0.71 -1.16 2.50
CA ILE A 228 -0.77 -2.49 3.12
C ILE A 228 -0.72 -3.52 2.02
N ASP A 229 0.31 -4.37 2.02
CA ASP A 229 0.56 -5.31 0.94
C ASP A 229 0.56 -6.76 1.41
N LYS A 230 0.05 -7.63 0.58
CA LYS A 230 0.29 -9.07 0.67
C LYS A 230 1.73 -9.39 0.27
N LYS A 231 2.20 -8.81 -0.84
CA LYS A 231 3.54 -8.94 -1.40
C LYS A 231 3.87 -7.76 -2.32
N GLN A 232 5.16 -7.51 -2.49
CA GLN A 232 5.71 -6.72 -3.58
C GLN A 232 6.98 -7.39 -4.11
N MET A 233 7.42 -6.99 -5.29
CA MET A 233 8.71 -7.39 -5.86
C MET A 233 9.85 -6.96 -4.93
N GLY A 234 10.97 -7.68 -4.99
CA GLY A 234 12.23 -7.25 -4.39
C GLY A 234 12.70 -5.90 -4.94
N VAL A 235 13.64 -5.28 -4.27
CA VAL A 235 14.23 -3.97 -4.67
C VAL A 235 15.66 -4.11 -5.19
N GLY A 236 16.26 -5.30 -5.05
CA GLY A 236 17.53 -5.65 -5.68
C GLY A 236 17.38 -5.80 -7.20
N GLY A 237 18.42 -5.48 -7.94
CA GLY A 237 18.51 -5.78 -9.36
C GLY A 237 19.26 -7.08 -9.58
N ASP A 238 18.91 -7.81 -10.63
CA ASP A 238 19.64 -9.01 -11.04
C ASP A 238 21.00 -8.68 -11.61
N ASP A 239 21.20 -7.57 -12.15
CA ASP A 239 22.46 -6.96 -12.54
C ASP A 239 22.19 -5.52 -12.99
N SER A 240 22.48 -4.56 -12.13
CA SER A 240 22.30 -3.15 -12.47
C SER A 240 23.22 -2.68 -13.60
N TRP A 241 24.14 -3.52 -14.02
CA TRP A 241 25.23 -3.19 -14.95
C TRP A 241 25.10 -3.88 -16.31
N GLY A 242 23.98 -4.50 -16.53
CA GLY A 242 23.54 -4.99 -17.83
C GLY A 242 24.08 -6.37 -18.17
N ALA A 243 23.19 -7.26 -18.28
CA ALA A 243 23.32 -8.36 -19.22
C ALA A 243 22.67 -7.94 -20.53
#